data_7c17c0458d6fdcf953e6de1ab23ddc4c
#
_entry.id   7c17c0458d6fdcf953e6de1ab23ddc4c
#
_cell.length_a   1.000
_cell.length_b   1.000
_cell.length_c   1.000
_cell.angle_alpha   90.00
_cell.angle_beta   90.00
_cell.angle_gamma   90.00
#
_symmetry.space_group_name_H-M   'P 1'
#
loop_
_entity.id
_entity.type
_entity.pdbx_description
1 polymer ?
#
loop_
_entity_poly.entity_id
_entity_poly.type
_entity_poly.pdbx_seq_one_letter_code
_entity_poly.pdbx_strand_id
1 'polypeptide(L)'
;MVFIPDALKNEALEFSLQAGEKIGFVFPIYSWAPPEIVLNFIRQLSLKGYKRQYLFFVCSCGDDTGLTQQVLAKALKNKGWECHAGFSVTMPNNYVLLPGFDVDNKELEEKKLADAVSTVSKINASISKREELFLCHE
;
A
#
# COMPACT_ATOMS: atom_id res chain seq x y z
N MET A 1 -0.52 14.68 3.59
CA MET A 1 -1.12 13.47 2.97
C MET A 1 -1.76 13.87 1.65
N VAL A 2 -1.58 13.07 0.60
CA VAL A 2 -2.10 13.34 -0.75
C VAL A 2 -3.12 12.26 -1.09
N PHE A 3 -4.30 12.67 -1.57
CA PHE A 3 -5.32 11.74 -2.06
C PHE A 3 -5.13 11.55 -3.58
N ILE A 4 -4.81 10.33 -3.98
CA ILE A 4 -4.40 10.01 -5.36
C ILE A 4 -5.43 10.46 -6.42
N PRO A 5 -6.74 10.21 -6.28
CA PRO A 5 -7.73 10.66 -7.24
C PRO A 5 -7.75 12.19 -7.45
N ASP A 6 -7.62 12.93 -6.36
CA ASP A 6 -7.59 14.40 -6.43
C ASP A 6 -6.32 14.93 -7.09
N ALA A 7 -5.18 14.30 -6.75
CA ALA A 7 -3.89 14.66 -7.35
C ALA A 7 -3.89 14.44 -8.86
N LEU A 8 -4.43 13.30 -9.31
CA LEU A 8 -4.57 13.01 -10.74
C LEU A 8 -5.55 13.98 -11.44
N LYS A 9 -6.69 14.26 -10.81
CA LYS A 9 -7.70 15.19 -11.36
C LYS A 9 -7.17 16.61 -11.50
N ASN A 10 -6.37 17.05 -10.53
CA ASN A 10 -5.84 18.41 -10.47
C ASN A 10 -4.45 18.55 -11.09
N GLU A 11 -3.91 17.49 -11.69
CA GLU A 11 -2.54 17.41 -12.23
C GLU A 11 -1.45 17.83 -11.23
N ALA A 12 -1.73 17.63 -9.93
CA ALA A 12 -0.81 17.92 -8.83
C ALA A 12 0.12 16.71 -8.57
N LEU A 13 1.06 16.49 -9.49
CA LEU A 13 1.86 15.26 -9.59
C LEU A 13 3.36 15.48 -9.30
N GLU A 14 3.72 16.68 -8.85
CA GLU A 14 5.10 17.02 -8.50
C GLU A 14 5.20 17.34 -7.01
N PHE A 15 6.14 16.68 -6.33
CA PHE A 15 6.40 16.89 -4.90
C PHE A 15 7.88 17.05 -4.65
N SER A 16 8.24 18.01 -3.81
CA SER A 16 9.60 18.24 -3.37
C SER A 16 9.85 17.55 -2.04
N LEU A 17 10.91 16.75 -1.97
CA LEU A 17 11.27 15.97 -0.79
C LEU A 17 12.34 16.68 0.02
N GLN A 18 12.18 16.65 1.34
CA GLN A 18 13.18 17.07 2.32
C GLN A 18 14.03 15.88 2.76
N ALA A 19 15.22 16.19 3.28
CA ALA A 19 16.06 15.18 3.90
C ALA A 19 15.34 14.55 5.11
N GLY A 20 15.37 13.22 5.20
CA GLY A 20 14.75 12.49 6.30
C GLY A 20 13.23 12.26 6.18
N GLU A 21 12.58 12.78 5.15
CA GLU A 21 11.19 12.42 4.87
C GLU A 21 11.03 10.94 4.50
N LYS A 22 9.84 10.43 4.73
CA LYS A 22 9.42 9.09 4.34
C LYS A 22 8.36 9.19 3.26
N ILE A 23 8.38 8.25 2.33
CA ILE A 23 7.39 8.19 1.24
C ILE A 23 6.55 6.94 1.47
N GLY A 24 5.25 7.09 1.63
CA GLY A 24 4.34 5.98 1.83
C GLY A 24 3.22 5.96 0.81
N PHE A 25 2.98 4.78 0.21
CA PHE A 25 1.81 4.49 -0.62
C PHE A 25 0.84 3.64 0.19
N VAL A 26 -0.39 4.12 0.36
CA VAL A 26 -1.44 3.40 1.09
C VAL A 26 -2.62 3.19 0.15
N PHE A 27 -3.02 1.94 -0.04
CA PHE A 27 -4.07 1.59 -1.00
C PHE A 27 -4.71 0.23 -0.67
N PRO A 28 -5.96 0.00 -1.08
CA PRO A 28 -6.57 -1.33 -1.02
C PRO A 28 -6.07 -2.18 -2.20
N ILE A 29 -6.08 -3.50 -2.03
CA ILE A 29 -5.82 -4.43 -3.13
C ILE A 29 -7.09 -4.64 -3.96
N TYR A 30 -6.95 -4.62 -5.27
CA TYR A 30 -7.99 -5.00 -6.22
C TYR A 30 -7.48 -6.15 -7.09
N SER A 31 -8.20 -7.26 -7.08
CA SER A 31 -7.85 -8.43 -7.90
C SER A 31 -6.37 -8.85 -7.76
N TRP A 32 -5.93 -9.02 -6.52
CA TRP A 32 -4.57 -9.48 -6.16
C TRP A 32 -3.41 -8.60 -6.68
N ALA A 33 -3.70 -7.34 -6.95
CA ALA A 33 -2.69 -6.37 -7.40
C ALA A 33 -2.99 -4.95 -6.89
N PRO A 34 -2.04 -4.01 -7.01
CA PRO A 34 -2.33 -2.60 -6.77
C PRO A 34 -3.40 -2.11 -7.76
N PRO A 35 -4.34 -1.26 -7.33
CA PRO A 35 -5.30 -0.64 -8.25
C PRO A 35 -4.59 0.11 -9.39
N GLU A 36 -5.14 0.04 -10.60
CA GLU A 36 -4.55 0.73 -11.76
C GLU A 36 -4.37 2.24 -11.53
N ILE A 37 -5.25 2.86 -10.76
CA ILE A 37 -5.12 4.28 -10.41
C ILE A 37 -3.83 4.57 -9.62
N VAL A 38 -3.38 3.65 -8.76
CA VAL A 38 -2.12 3.77 -8.01
C VAL A 38 -0.94 3.66 -8.96
N LEU A 39 -0.95 2.69 -9.86
CA LEU A 39 0.11 2.50 -10.85
C LEU A 39 0.18 3.67 -11.82
N ASN A 40 -0.96 4.19 -12.25
CA ASN A 40 -1.04 5.38 -13.10
C ASN A 40 -0.49 6.62 -12.39
N PHE A 41 -0.80 6.80 -11.13
CA PHE A 41 -0.25 7.88 -10.31
C PHE A 41 1.28 7.77 -10.21
N ILE A 42 1.82 6.60 -9.91
CA ILE A 42 3.27 6.37 -9.84
C ILE A 42 3.95 6.69 -11.18
N ARG A 43 3.37 6.27 -12.30
CA ARG A 43 3.92 6.57 -13.63
C ARG A 43 4.08 8.07 -13.89
N GLN A 44 3.14 8.87 -13.44
CA GLN A 44 3.10 10.32 -13.66
C GLN A 44 3.78 11.14 -12.56
N LEU A 45 3.97 10.54 -11.38
CA LEU A 45 4.53 11.22 -10.20
C LEU A 45 5.97 11.68 -10.44
N SER A 46 6.28 12.90 -10.03
CA SER A 46 7.63 13.46 -9.99
C SER A 46 8.03 13.78 -8.55
N LEU A 47 9.15 13.22 -8.10
CA LEU A 47 9.71 13.45 -6.77
C LEU A 47 11.01 14.23 -6.90
N LYS A 48 10.95 15.55 -6.72
CA LYS A 48 12.14 16.40 -6.69
C LYS A 48 12.92 16.21 -5.38
N GLY A 49 14.23 16.11 -5.49
CA GLY A 49 15.08 15.91 -4.31
C GLY A 49 15.07 14.47 -3.78
N TYR A 50 14.68 13.50 -4.59
CA TYR A 50 14.79 12.08 -4.23
C TYR A 50 16.26 11.69 -4.05
N LYS A 51 16.59 11.21 -2.85
CA LYS A 51 17.93 10.75 -2.44
C LYS A 51 17.82 9.43 -1.67
N ARG A 52 17.04 8.48 -2.21
CA ARG A 52 16.76 7.18 -1.58
C ARG A 52 16.13 7.31 -0.19
N GLN A 53 15.23 8.27 -0.01
CA GLN A 53 14.40 8.36 1.20
C GLN A 53 13.66 7.03 1.41
N TYR A 54 13.43 6.70 2.68
CA TYR A 54 12.71 5.48 3.05
C TYR A 54 11.32 5.46 2.40
N LEU A 55 11.11 4.51 1.51
CA LEU A 55 9.87 4.34 0.76
C LEU A 55 9.24 3.01 1.14
N PHE A 56 7.97 3.05 1.48
CA PHE A 56 7.19 1.89 1.89
C PHE A 56 5.80 1.90 1.27
N PHE A 57 5.11 0.76 1.35
CA PHE A 57 3.69 0.71 1.09
C PHE A 57 2.95 -0.05 2.19
N VAL A 58 1.68 0.30 2.36
CA VAL A 58 0.72 -0.42 3.20
C VAL A 58 -0.51 -0.70 2.35
N CYS A 59 -0.92 -1.96 2.27
CA CYS A 59 -2.13 -2.32 1.55
C CYS A 59 -3.11 -3.06 2.45
N SER A 60 -4.41 -2.92 2.16
CA SER A 60 -5.46 -3.73 2.78
C SER A 60 -5.93 -4.81 1.83
N CYS A 61 -6.17 -6.01 2.34
CA CYS A 61 -6.66 -7.17 1.60
C CYS A 61 -7.68 -7.95 2.42
N GLY A 62 -8.48 -8.78 1.77
CA GLY A 62 -9.39 -9.69 2.44
C GLY A 62 -8.67 -10.93 3.00
N ASP A 63 -7.80 -11.53 2.20
CA ASP A 63 -7.09 -12.76 2.56
C ASP A 63 -5.61 -12.71 2.15
N ASP A 64 -5.28 -12.50 0.89
CA ASP A 64 -3.91 -12.42 0.42
C ASP A 64 -3.62 -11.18 -0.44
N THR A 65 -2.35 -10.90 -0.67
CA THR A 65 -1.90 -9.72 -1.41
C THR A 65 -1.55 -10.02 -2.87
N GLY A 66 -1.53 -11.28 -3.25
CA GLY A 66 -1.17 -11.71 -4.60
C GLY A 66 0.17 -11.15 -5.08
N LEU A 67 0.20 -10.58 -6.26
CA LEU A 67 1.40 -10.01 -6.88
C LEU A 67 1.66 -8.54 -6.52
N THR A 68 1.00 -8.01 -5.50
CA THR A 68 1.05 -6.57 -5.16
C THR A 68 2.47 -6.08 -4.95
N GLN A 69 3.27 -6.79 -4.17
CA GLN A 69 4.65 -6.40 -3.88
C GLN A 69 5.49 -6.35 -5.16
N GLN A 70 5.42 -7.37 -6.00
CA GLN A 70 6.22 -7.48 -7.22
C GLN A 70 5.83 -6.40 -8.24
N VAL A 71 4.52 -6.19 -8.42
CA VAL A 71 4.00 -5.20 -9.37
C VAL A 71 4.36 -3.78 -8.93
N LEU A 72 4.17 -3.47 -7.66
CA LEU A 72 4.49 -2.14 -7.12
C LEU A 72 5.99 -1.88 -7.14
N ALA A 73 6.81 -2.83 -6.69
CA ALA A 73 8.26 -2.71 -6.70
C ALA A 73 8.80 -2.47 -8.11
N LYS A 74 8.24 -3.16 -9.12
CA LYS A 74 8.58 -2.95 -10.52
C LYS A 74 8.21 -1.54 -10.99
N ALA A 75 7.01 -1.06 -10.65
CA ALA A 75 6.56 0.29 -11.01
C ALA A 75 7.46 1.37 -10.41
N LEU A 76 7.84 1.23 -9.15
CA LEU A 76 8.74 2.15 -8.45
C LEU A 76 10.16 2.10 -9.03
N LYS A 77 10.67 0.89 -9.30
CA LYS A 77 11.99 0.70 -9.92
C LYS A 77 12.09 1.37 -11.30
N ASN A 78 11.02 1.34 -12.10
CA ASN A 78 10.96 2.02 -13.40
C ASN A 78 11.08 3.55 -13.27
N LYS A 79 10.79 4.10 -12.10
CA LYS A 79 10.99 5.53 -11.76
C LYS A 79 12.36 5.80 -11.14
N GLY A 80 13.18 4.77 -10.92
CA GLY A 80 14.46 4.88 -10.21
C GLY A 80 14.30 4.95 -8.68
N TRP A 81 13.15 4.56 -8.16
CA TRP A 81 12.87 4.56 -6.72
C TRP A 81 12.95 3.16 -6.13
N GLU A 82 13.48 3.08 -4.92
CA GLU A 82 13.65 1.83 -4.19
C GLU A 82 12.56 1.69 -3.12
N CYS A 83 11.89 0.55 -3.12
CA CYS A 83 10.94 0.19 -2.08
C CYS A 83 11.67 -0.53 -0.95
N HIS A 84 11.61 -0.01 0.26
CA HIS A 84 12.34 -0.54 1.42
C HIS A 84 11.47 -1.45 2.29
N ALA A 85 10.16 -1.22 2.31
CA ALA A 85 9.27 -2.03 3.12
C ALA A 85 7.87 -2.14 2.51
N GLY A 86 7.19 -3.24 2.80
CA GLY A 86 5.81 -3.49 2.41
C GLY A 86 5.04 -4.21 3.50
N PHE A 87 3.81 -3.75 3.74
CA PHE A 87 2.95 -4.28 4.79
C PHE A 87 1.55 -4.52 4.27
N SER A 88 0.89 -5.55 4.79
CA SER A 88 -0.53 -5.78 4.55
C SER A 88 -1.32 -5.77 5.85
N VAL A 89 -2.56 -5.31 5.75
CA VAL A 89 -3.56 -5.36 6.82
C VAL A 89 -4.72 -6.19 6.30
N THR A 90 -4.97 -7.33 6.95
CA THR A 90 -6.14 -8.16 6.63
C THR A 90 -7.40 -7.50 7.18
N MET A 91 -8.37 -7.29 6.30
CA MET A 91 -9.65 -6.68 6.59
C MET A 91 -10.78 -7.66 6.29
N PRO A 92 -11.98 -7.47 6.84
CA PRO A 92 -13.13 -8.30 6.50
C PRO A 92 -13.35 -8.38 5.00
N ASN A 93 -13.68 -9.59 4.53
CA ASN A 93 -13.96 -9.83 3.12
C ASN A 93 -15.36 -9.31 2.78
N ASN A 94 -15.46 -8.53 1.70
CA ASN A 94 -16.71 -7.97 1.21
C ASN A 94 -16.96 -8.28 -0.27
N TYR A 95 -16.23 -9.24 -0.82
CA TYR A 95 -16.29 -9.56 -2.23
C TYR A 95 -17.29 -10.70 -2.50
N VAL A 96 -18.38 -10.38 -3.17
CA VAL A 96 -19.52 -11.29 -3.39
C VAL A 96 -19.80 -11.55 -4.87
N LEU A 97 -18.95 -11.06 -5.78
CA LEU A 97 -19.23 -11.10 -7.22
C LEU A 97 -18.70 -12.35 -7.93
N LEU A 98 -17.87 -13.17 -7.29
CA LEU A 98 -17.35 -14.41 -7.86
C LEU A 98 -17.90 -15.62 -7.10
N PRO A 99 -18.24 -16.71 -7.82
CA PRO A 99 -18.61 -17.97 -7.18
C PRO A 99 -17.54 -18.43 -6.20
N GLY A 100 -17.93 -18.81 -4.99
CA GLY A 100 -17.03 -19.26 -3.94
C GLY A 100 -16.49 -18.16 -3.04
N PHE A 101 -16.81 -16.90 -3.32
CA PHE A 101 -16.51 -15.76 -2.45
C PHE A 101 -17.79 -15.28 -1.77
N ASP A 102 -17.68 -14.97 -0.49
CA ASP A 102 -18.77 -14.44 0.31
C ASP A 102 -18.20 -13.47 1.36
N VAL A 103 -19.09 -12.77 2.05
CA VAL A 103 -18.70 -11.98 3.22
C VAL A 103 -18.28 -12.90 4.36
N ASP A 104 -17.33 -12.42 5.16
CA ASP A 104 -16.97 -13.12 6.39
C ASP A 104 -18.16 -13.21 7.35
N ASN A 105 -18.25 -14.30 8.10
CA ASN A 105 -19.23 -14.36 9.19
C ASN A 105 -18.85 -13.35 10.28
N LYS A 106 -19.80 -13.00 11.13
CA LYS A 106 -19.65 -11.93 12.14
C LYS A 106 -18.47 -12.15 13.09
N GLU A 107 -18.23 -13.39 13.51
CA GLU A 107 -17.13 -13.74 14.40
C GLU A 107 -15.77 -13.49 13.73
N LEU A 108 -15.61 -13.92 12.47
CA LEU A 108 -14.40 -13.70 11.70
C LEU A 108 -14.19 -12.22 11.37
N GLU A 109 -15.27 -11.49 11.04
CA GLU A 109 -15.23 -10.05 10.83
C GLU A 109 -14.72 -9.31 12.07
N GLU A 110 -15.30 -9.57 13.24
CA GLU A 110 -14.89 -8.94 14.50
C GLU A 110 -13.43 -9.28 14.83
N LYS A 111 -13.00 -10.53 14.60
CA LYS A 111 -11.62 -10.94 14.79
C LYS A 111 -10.67 -10.19 13.84
N LYS A 112 -10.96 -10.12 12.55
CA LYS A 112 -10.12 -9.40 11.58
C LYS A 112 -10.00 -7.93 11.93
N LEU A 113 -11.09 -7.28 12.36
CA LEU A 113 -11.07 -5.87 12.77
C LEU A 113 -10.20 -5.65 14.02
N ALA A 114 -10.29 -6.51 15.01
CA ALA A 114 -9.46 -6.43 16.21
C ALA A 114 -7.97 -6.65 15.89
N ASP A 115 -7.65 -7.67 15.07
CA ASP A 115 -6.30 -7.97 14.63
C ASP A 115 -5.70 -6.82 13.78
N ALA A 116 -6.53 -6.15 12.96
CA ALA A 116 -6.11 -5.02 12.15
C ALA A 116 -5.57 -3.85 13.00
N VAL A 117 -6.22 -3.54 14.13
CA VAL A 117 -5.76 -2.49 15.05
C VAL A 117 -4.33 -2.79 15.57
N SER A 118 -4.12 -4.04 16.03
CA SER A 118 -2.80 -4.50 16.49
C SER A 118 -1.75 -4.46 15.35
N THR A 119 -2.14 -4.90 14.17
CA THR A 119 -1.26 -4.93 12.99
C THR A 119 -0.84 -3.52 12.59
N VAL A 120 -1.77 -2.56 12.51
CA VAL A 120 -1.46 -1.16 12.20
C VAL A 120 -0.50 -0.55 13.23
N SER A 121 -0.67 -0.86 14.51
CA SER A 121 0.26 -0.40 15.55
C SER A 121 1.69 -0.93 15.33
N LYS A 122 1.84 -2.21 15.00
CA LYS A 122 3.14 -2.83 14.68
C LYS A 122 3.76 -2.21 13.41
N ILE A 123 2.96 -2.03 12.36
CA ILE A 123 3.40 -1.39 11.11
C ILE A 123 3.92 0.03 11.40
N ASN A 124 3.20 0.81 12.19
CA ASN A 124 3.61 2.16 12.55
C ASN A 124 4.94 2.18 13.31
N ALA A 125 5.16 1.22 14.20
CA ALA A 125 6.44 1.06 14.91
C ALA A 125 7.59 0.73 13.93
N SER A 126 7.39 -0.21 13.00
CA SER A 126 8.37 -0.58 11.98
C SER A 126 8.71 0.59 11.04
N ILE A 127 7.70 1.32 10.56
CA ILE A 127 7.91 2.51 9.72
C ILE A 127 8.66 3.61 10.50
N SER A 128 8.36 3.78 11.80
CA SER A 128 9.04 4.76 12.64
C SER A 128 10.53 4.47 12.75
N LYS A 129 10.89 3.21 12.88
CA LYS A 129 12.28 2.72 12.93
C LYS A 129 12.93 2.58 11.54
N ARG A 130 12.19 2.78 10.46
CA ARG A 130 12.65 2.55 9.07
C ARG A 130 13.17 1.14 8.84
N GLU A 131 12.48 0.14 9.38
CA GLU A 131 12.82 -1.25 9.17
C GLU A 131 12.63 -1.63 7.69
N GLU A 132 13.63 -2.31 7.12
CA GLU A 132 13.58 -2.80 5.74
C GLU A 132 13.09 -4.24 5.73
N LEU A 133 11.78 -4.39 5.57
CA LEU A 133 11.15 -5.71 5.59
C LEU A 133 9.82 -5.72 4.81
N PHE A 134 9.45 -6.90 4.35
CA PHE A 134 8.20 -7.11 3.64
C PHE A 134 7.36 -8.13 4.39
N LEU A 135 6.23 -7.68 4.94
CA LEU A 135 5.26 -8.48 5.68
C LEU A 135 3.91 -8.41 4.95
N CYS A 136 3.87 -9.01 3.78
CA CYS A 136 2.66 -9.15 2.97
C CYS A 136 2.20 -10.61 3.04
N HIS A 137 0.91 -10.82 3.22
CA HIS A 137 0.31 -12.16 3.12
C HIS A 137 0.22 -12.54 1.64
N GLU A 138 1.04 -13.50 1.24
CA GLU A 138 1.00 -14.13 -0.07
C GLU A 138 0.10 -15.37 -0.05
#